data_39c92289b0fe730ac679dfb2543abebd
#
_entry.id   39c92289b0fe730ac679dfb2543abebd
#
_cell.length_a   1.000
_cell.length_b   1.000
_cell.length_c   1.000
_cell.angle_alpha   90.00
_cell.angle_beta   90.00
_cell.angle_gamma   90.00
#
_symmetry.space_group_name_H-M   'P 1'
#
loop_
_entity.id
_entity.type
_entity.pdbx_description
1 polymer ?
#
loop_
_entity_poly.entity_id
_entity_poly.type
_entity_poly.pdbx_seq_one_letter_code
_entity_poly.pdbx_strand_id
1 'polypeptide(L)'
;MRRSWKFLPPVFICALIVLSVSAQTARKVHVDFKETTLKNGLRVITVEDHDAPVIAVSVNYSVGSRDERRGRTGFAHLFEHMMFKGSENVGTGEHFFLIFNNGGTMNGTTSEDRTVYFEALPSNQLDLGLFLEADRMRSLASNITKENLDNQRNAVQEERRLGLDNQPYGLSGEKQQELLYDNFAYKHSVIGSMEDLNAATVDDVVQFFKTYYAPNNAVLVVVGDFNTKDALARIAKNFEAIPRQPNPPAVDMTEPEQTAERRLTLDDGLARLARVDLAFKAIPGNTADFYALQVLSAALQTGQSSRLYQKLVKEKELVTNVGGFVDEKRGPGALYTFATLRPGMKPADAEAAIYEEIERLKKEPIADWELQKAKNATRRNFFGGLESSLSRAITLSQYAVFYNDPNLINTRVDKVAAVTKEDVQRVANKYLRDTNRTVVVTMPKAKARLATGTMGQ
;
A
#
# COMPACT_ATOMS: atom_id res chain seq x y z
N MET A 1 10.42 74.34 61.15
CA MET A 1 9.27 73.90 60.30
C MET A 1 9.74 72.74 59.46
N ARG A 2 9.36 71.50 59.84
CA ARG A 2 9.67 70.28 59.05
C ARG A 2 8.37 69.84 58.37
N ARG A 3 8.33 69.86 57.02
CA ARG A 3 7.26 69.34 56.21
C ARG A 3 7.48 67.86 55.98
N SER A 4 6.55 66.97 56.48
CA SER A 4 6.51 65.57 56.24
C SER A 4 5.79 65.31 54.93
N TRP A 5 6.47 64.67 53.95
CA TRP A 5 5.86 64.12 52.76
C TRP A 5 5.39 62.71 53.03
N LYS A 6 4.10 62.47 52.88
CA LYS A 6 3.49 61.13 52.91
C LYS A 6 3.59 60.54 51.49
N PHE A 7 4.34 59.46 51.36
CA PHE A 7 4.34 58.64 50.16
C PHE A 7 3.07 57.74 50.16
N LEU A 8 2.23 57.84 49.12
CA LEU A 8 1.18 56.87 48.79
C LEU A 8 1.83 55.76 47.92
N PRO A 9 1.52 54.47 48.15
CA PRO A 9 2.04 53.39 47.29
C PRO A 9 1.26 53.32 45.96
N PRO A 10 1.91 53.01 44.84
CA PRO A 10 1.19 52.83 43.60
C PRO A 10 0.42 51.50 43.61
N VAL A 11 -0.89 51.59 43.38
CA VAL A 11 -1.75 50.47 43.15
C VAL A 11 -1.47 49.97 41.73
N PHE A 12 -0.81 48.81 41.59
CA PHE A 12 -0.68 48.10 40.32
C PHE A 12 -2.00 47.42 40.01
N ILE A 13 -2.77 47.95 39.08
CA ILE A 13 -3.93 47.28 38.46
C ILE A 13 -3.35 46.32 37.42
N CYS A 14 -3.24 45.02 37.77
CA CYS A 14 -3.02 43.94 36.79
C CYS A 14 -4.31 43.77 35.98
N ALA A 15 -4.36 44.35 34.79
CA ALA A 15 -5.39 44.01 33.80
C ALA A 15 -5.10 42.60 33.26
N LEU A 16 -5.89 41.63 33.72
CA LEU A 16 -5.94 40.28 33.13
C LEU A 16 -6.54 40.38 31.72
N ILE A 17 -5.70 40.43 30.70
CA ILE A 17 -6.11 40.25 29.31
C ILE A 17 -6.43 38.77 29.15
N VAL A 18 -7.70 38.41 29.23
CA VAL A 18 -8.21 37.09 28.80
C VAL A 18 -8.13 37.05 27.29
N LEU A 19 -7.05 36.53 26.74
CA LEU A 19 -6.92 36.12 25.34
C LEU A 19 -7.92 34.98 25.13
N SER A 20 -9.07 35.31 24.57
CA SER A 20 -9.98 34.32 24.00
C SER A 20 -9.26 33.64 22.83
N VAL A 21 -8.60 32.53 23.09
CA VAL A 21 -8.13 31.64 22.02
C VAL A 21 -9.39 31.08 21.40
N SER A 22 -9.89 31.73 20.35
CA SER A 22 -10.87 31.11 19.46
C SER A 22 -10.22 29.82 18.96
N ALA A 23 -10.75 28.68 19.42
CA ALA A 23 -10.38 27.40 18.85
C ALA A 23 -10.74 27.48 17.36
N GLN A 24 -9.72 27.76 16.55
CA GLN A 24 -9.86 27.73 15.11
C GLN A 24 -10.24 26.29 14.79
N THR A 25 -11.50 26.04 14.46
CA THR A 25 -11.96 24.74 14.00
C THR A 25 -11.05 24.36 12.83
N ALA A 26 -10.22 23.35 13.05
CA ALA A 26 -9.28 22.89 12.03
C ALA A 26 -10.07 22.68 10.73
N ARG A 27 -9.72 23.43 9.69
CA ARG A 27 -10.39 23.36 8.40
C ARG A 27 -10.35 21.89 7.96
N LYS A 28 -11.52 21.30 7.77
CA LYS A 28 -11.63 19.90 7.31
C LYS A 28 -11.00 19.86 5.91
N VAL A 29 -9.94 19.10 5.74
CA VAL A 29 -9.36 18.87 4.42
C VAL A 29 -10.43 18.16 3.58
N HIS A 30 -10.77 18.75 2.46
CA HIS A 30 -11.77 18.24 1.52
C HIS A 30 -11.20 18.32 0.11
N VAL A 31 -11.31 17.26 -0.63
CA VAL A 31 -10.90 17.18 -2.03
C VAL A 31 -12.15 17.26 -2.90
N ASP A 32 -12.35 18.41 -3.54
CA ASP A 32 -13.43 18.60 -4.51
C ASP A 32 -13.04 17.95 -5.83
N PHE A 33 -13.81 16.97 -6.27
CA PHE A 33 -13.55 16.27 -7.53
C PHE A 33 -14.83 16.21 -8.39
N LYS A 34 -14.63 16.09 -9.70
CA LYS A 34 -15.70 15.79 -10.64
C LYS A 34 -15.46 14.44 -11.25
N GLU A 35 -16.52 13.66 -11.39
CA GLU A 35 -16.49 12.37 -12.06
C GLU A 35 -17.36 12.37 -13.31
N THR A 36 -16.85 11.80 -14.40
CA THR A 36 -17.59 11.58 -15.64
C THR A 36 -17.20 10.24 -16.24
N THR A 37 -18.03 9.70 -17.12
CA THR A 37 -17.73 8.46 -17.85
C THR A 37 -17.81 8.72 -19.34
N LEU A 38 -16.75 8.40 -20.08
CA LEU A 38 -16.72 8.50 -21.53
C LEU A 38 -17.60 7.40 -22.18
N LYS A 39 -17.96 7.59 -23.46
CA LYS A 39 -18.82 6.64 -24.19
C LYS A 39 -18.26 5.22 -24.25
N ASN A 40 -16.94 5.07 -24.24
CA ASN A 40 -16.25 3.79 -24.23
C ASN A 40 -16.16 3.15 -22.84
N GLY A 41 -16.71 3.79 -21.81
CA GLY A 41 -16.75 3.28 -20.44
C GLY A 41 -15.58 3.69 -19.55
N LEU A 42 -14.63 4.47 -20.05
CA LEU A 42 -13.54 5.01 -19.22
C LEU A 42 -14.12 5.99 -18.18
N ARG A 43 -13.90 5.70 -16.91
CA ARG A 43 -14.22 6.61 -15.80
C ARG A 43 -13.12 7.65 -15.68
N VAL A 44 -13.49 8.90 -15.59
CA VAL A 44 -12.59 10.05 -15.49
C VAL A 44 -12.91 10.84 -14.25
N ILE A 45 -11.91 11.06 -13.40
CA ILE A 45 -11.99 11.90 -12.21
C ILE A 45 -11.04 13.08 -12.38
N THR A 46 -11.52 14.30 -12.12
CA THR A 46 -10.71 15.52 -12.22
C THR A 46 -10.75 16.29 -10.90
N VAL A 47 -9.58 16.79 -10.49
CA VAL A 47 -9.42 17.70 -9.33
C VAL A 47 -8.64 18.91 -9.82
N GLU A 48 -9.32 20.04 -9.94
CA GLU A 48 -8.72 21.33 -10.31
C GLU A 48 -8.06 21.94 -9.07
N ASP A 49 -6.76 22.21 -9.14
CA ASP A 49 -5.94 22.74 -8.04
C ASP A 49 -4.84 23.64 -8.61
N HIS A 50 -4.96 24.94 -8.33
CA HIS A 50 -4.08 25.98 -8.86
C HIS A 50 -2.98 26.40 -7.87
N ASP A 51 -2.77 25.66 -6.78
CA ASP A 51 -1.75 26.00 -5.77
C ASP A 51 -0.32 25.88 -6.31
N ALA A 52 -0.11 25.05 -7.33
CA ALA A 52 1.18 24.87 -7.99
C ALA A 52 0.99 24.58 -9.51
N PRO A 53 1.90 25.05 -10.39
CA PRO A 53 1.80 24.87 -11.83
C PRO A 53 2.20 23.44 -12.27
N VAL A 54 1.60 22.44 -11.67
CA VAL A 54 1.83 21.00 -11.93
C VAL A 54 0.53 20.26 -12.16
N ILE A 55 0.62 19.17 -12.90
CA ILE A 55 -0.46 18.19 -13.06
C ILE A 55 0.03 16.80 -12.71
N ALA A 56 -0.87 15.96 -12.27
CA ALA A 56 -0.66 14.52 -12.14
C ALA A 56 -1.72 13.79 -12.94
N VAL A 57 -1.29 12.80 -13.69
CA VAL A 57 -2.15 11.87 -14.44
C VAL A 57 -1.96 10.49 -13.81
N SER A 58 -3.05 9.77 -13.55
CA SER A 58 -3.01 8.41 -13.04
C SER A 58 -4.03 7.56 -13.77
N VAL A 59 -3.58 6.47 -14.39
CA VAL A 59 -4.45 5.45 -14.99
C VAL A 59 -4.35 4.18 -14.19
N ASN A 60 -5.45 3.78 -13.56
CA ASN A 60 -5.52 2.61 -12.71
C ASN A 60 -6.42 1.56 -13.34
N TYR A 61 -5.83 0.42 -13.69
CA TYR A 61 -6.53 -0.72 -14.25
C TYR A 61 -6.96 -1.68 -13.14
N SER A 62 -8.20 -2.17 -13.21
CA SER A 62 -8.75 -3.17 -12.28
C SER A 62 -8.22 -4.56 -12.62
N VAL A 63 -6.91 -4.73 -12.56
CA VAL A 63 -6.20 -5.99 -12.78
C VAL A 63 -4.93 -6.02 -11.94
N GLY A 64 -4.66 -7.15 -11.29
CA GLY A 64 -3.47 -7.41 -10.51
C GLY A 64 -3.14 -8.89 -10.46
N SER A 65 -2.28 -9.32 -9.54
CA SER A 65 -1.88 -10.74 -9.47
C SER A 65 -3.04 -11.68 -9.15
N ARG A 66 -4.13 -11.21 -8.51
CA ARG A 66 -5.31 -12.05 -8.27
C ARG A 66 -6.01 -12.52 -9.55
N ASP A 67 -5.82 -11.80 -10.66
CA ASP A 67 -6.42 -12.10 -11.96
C ASP A 67 -5.57 -13.11 -12.75
N GLU A 68 -4.44 -13.56 -12.18
CA GLU A 68 -3.53 -14.53 -12.78
C GLU A 68 -4.05 -15.95 -12.65
N ARG A 69 -3.50 -16.84 -13.48
CA ARG A 69 -3.80 -18.29 -13.44
C ARG A 69 -2.58 -19.08 -12.99
N ARG A 70 -2.81 -20.28 -12.48
CA ARG A 70 -1.73 -21.22 -12.13
C ARG A 70 -0.81 -21.47 -13.33
N GLY A 71 0.48 -21.47 -13.08
CA GLY A 71 1.52 -21.59 -14.11
C GLY A 71 1.78 -20.27 -14.87
N ARG A 72 1.23 -19.16 -14.40
CA ARG A 72 1.37 -17.81 -14.98
C ARG A 72 1.36 -16.74 -13.88
N THR A 73 2.05 -16.98 -12.78
CA THR A 73 2.22 -15.98 -11.71
C THR A 73 3.27 -14.94 -12.11
N GLY A 74 3.09 -13.71 -11.64
CA GLY A 74 3.96 -12.58 -11.98
C GLY A 74 3.58 -11.87 -13.29
N PHE A 75 2.49 -12.28 -13.95
CA PHE A 75 2.08 -11.71 -15.24
C PHE A 75 1.59 -10.29 -15.14
N ALA A 76 0.85 -9.93 -14.11
CA ALA A 76 0.39 -8.56 -13.91
C ALA A 76 1.56 -7.60 -13.71
N HIS A 77 2.58 -8.01 -12.98
CA HIS A 77 3.80 -7.23 -12.77
C HIS A 77 4.70 -7.20 -14.02
N LEU A 78 4.91 -8.34 -14.68
CA LEU A 78 5.62 -8.38 -15.96
C LEU A 78 4.93 -7.47 -16.98
N PHE A 79 3.60 -7.42 -16.98
CA PHE A 79 2.85 -6.57 -17.88
C PHE A 79 3.00 -5.08 -17.54
N GLU A 80 3.11 -4.73 -16.26
CA GLU A 80 3.47 -3.37 -15.85
C GLU A 80 4.75 -2.92 -16.55
N HIS A 81 5.81 -3.74 -16.54
CA HIS A 81 7.05 -3.48 -17.24
C HIS A 81 6.88 -3.35 -18.77
N MET A 82 6.05 -4.22 -19.34
CA MET A 82 5.78 -4.20 -20.79
C MET A 82 5.12 -2.90 -21.25
N MET A 83 4.31 -2.26 -20.41
CA MET A 83 3.64 -0.98 -20.72
C MET A 83 4.60 0.19 -20.98
N PHE A 84 5.88 0.05 -20.68
CA PHE A 84 6.92 1.04 -20.97
C PHE A 84 7.79 0.69 -22.18
N LYS A 85 7.45 -0.38 -22.92
CA LYS A 85 8.25 -0.86 -24.06
C LYS A 85 7.81 -0.33 -25.42
N GLY A 86 7.08 0.76 -25.40
CA GLY A 86 6.64 1.44 -26.59
C GLY A 86 5.21 1.07 -27.00
N SER A 87 4.68 1.85 -27.92
CA SER A 87 3.35 1.76 -28.48
C SER A 87 3.40 2.17 -29.97
N GLU A 88 2.28 2.38 -30.62
CA GLU A 88 2.27 2.71 -32.07
C GLU A 88 3.09 3.97 -32.40
N ASN A 89 2.98 5.01 -31.54
CA ASN A 89 3.59 6.32 -31.79
C ASN A 89 4.75 6.65 -30.83
N VAL A 90 5.09 5.75 -29.93
CA VAL A 90 6.14 5.93 -28.92
C VAL A 90 7.10 4.75 -28.96
N GLY A 91 8.37 5.03 -29.23
CA GLY A 91 9.41 3.99 -29.33
C GLY A 91 9.76 3.34 -28.00
N THR A 92 10.50 2.24 -28.06
CA THR A 92 10.95 1.50 -26.87
C THR A 92 11.78 2.39 -25.96
N GLY A 93 11.30 2.59 -24.71
CA GLY A 93 11.96 3.43 -23.71
C GLY A 93 11.76 4.95 -23.92
N GLU A 94 11.16 5.37 -25.03
CA GLU A 94 10.95 6.79 -25.34
C GLU A 94 9.98 7.44 -24.34
N HIS A 95 9.04 6.71 -23.80
CA HIS A 95 8.10 7.20 -22.79
C HIS A 95 8.85 7.87 -21.60
N PHE A 96 9.90 7.24 -21.09
CA PHE A 96 10.73 7.81 -20.03
C PHE A 96 11.40 9.12 -20.45
N PHE A 97 11.98 9.17 -21.64
CA PHE A 97 12.63 10.37 -22.16
C PHE A 97 11.64 11.53 -22.33
N LEU A 98 10.46 11.25 -22.86
CA LEU A 98 9.44 12.27 -23.04
C LEU A 98 8.98 12.88 -21.72
N ILE A 99 8.78 12.08 -20.68
CA ILE A 99 8.39 12.58 -19.36
C ILE A 99 9.55 13.35 -18.71
N PHE A 100 10.75 12.76 -18.62
CA PHE A 100 11.87 13.37 -17.89
C PHE A 100 12.40 14.62 -18.57
N ASN A 101 12.50 14.65 -19.89
CA ASN A 101 12.94 15.84 -20.65
C ASN A 101 11.95 17.00 -20.58
N ASN A 102 10.69 16.74 -20.25
CA ASN A 102 9.67 17.76 -20.02
C ASN A 102 9.48 18.11 -18.52
N GLY A 103 10.44 17.75 -17.66
CA GLY A 103 10.46 18.11 -16.26
C GLY A 103 9.51 17.29 -15.37
N GLY A 104 9.06 16.14 -15.86
CA GLY A 104 8.16 15.25 -15.14
C GLY A 104 8.85 14.10 -14.43
N THR A 105 8.04 13.35 -13.71
CA THR A 105 8.39 12.05 -13.11
C THR A 105 7.28 11.06 -13.38
N MET A 106 7.60 9.78 -13.45
CA MET A 106 6.62 8.73 -13.71
C MET A 106 7.00 7.42 -13.04
N ASN A 107 6.02 6.53 -12.85
CA ASN A 107 6.23 5.15 -12.45
C ASN A 107 4.97 4.30 -12.73
N GLY A 108 5.10 3.00 -12.51
CA GLY A 108 4.01 2.04 -12.38
C GLY A 108 4.11 1.28 -11.07
N THR A 109 3.00 0.71 -10.61
CA THR A 109 2.99 -0.24 -9.49
C THR A 109 1.88 -1.25 -9.67
N THR A 110 2.20 -2.52 -9.35
CA THR A 110 1.23 -3.63 -9.33
C THR A 110 1.02 -4.12 -7.91
N SER A 111 -0.22 -4.43 -7.58
CA SER A 111 -0.61 -5.15 -6.38
C SER A 111 -1.46 -6.36 -6.76
N GLU A 112 -2.00 -7.04 -5.78
CA GLU A 112 -2.93 -8.14 -6.05
C GLU A 112 -4.20 -7.66 -6.76
N ASP A 113 -4.64 -6.42 -6.48
CA ASP A 113 -5.96 -5.93 -6.88
C ASP A 113 -5.97 -4.89 -7.99
N ARG A 114 -4.79 -4.35 -8.36
CA ARG A 114 -4.66 -3.27 -9.35
C ARG A 114 -3.29 -3.19 -9.98
N THR A 115 -3.23 -2.57 -11.16
CA THR A 115 -2.01 -2.03 -11.77
C THR A 115 -2.26 -0.56 -12.11
N VAL A 116 -1.43 0.34 -11.58
CA VAL A 116 -1.56 1.78 -11.79
C VAL A 116 -0.30 2.35 -12.41
N TYR A 117 -0.50 3.22 -13.40
CA TYR A 117 0.54 4.04 -14.02
C TYR A 117 0.25 5.49 -13.68
N PHE A 118 1.31 6.24 -13.46
CA PHE A 118 1.15 7.63 -13.06
C PHE A 118 2.37 8.47 -13.43
N GLU A 119 2.11 9.71 -13.76
CA GLU A 119 3.11 10.74 -13.97
C GLU A 119 2.71 12.06 -13.31
N ALA A 120 3.71 12.85 -12.96
CA ALA A 120 3.57 14.26 -12.58
C ALA A 120 4.40 15.10 -13.55
N LEU A 121 3.80 16.16 -14.06
CA LEU A 121 4.37 17.04 -15.10
C LEU A 121 4.09 18.50 -14.77
N PRO A 122 4.84 19.46 -15.33
CA PRO A 122 4.40 20.86 -15.40
C PRO A 122 3.04 20.97 -16.07
N SER A 123 2.19 21.90 -15.63
CA SER A 123 0.79 22.00 -16.09
C SER A 123 0.63 22.22 -17.60
N ASN A 124 1.60 22.85 -18.25
CA ASN A 124 1.62 23.05 -19.71
C ASN A 124 1.87 21.74 -20.51
N GLN A 125 2.18 20.62 -19.83
CA GLN A 125 2.44 19.32 -20.44
C GLN A 125 1.24 18.34 -20.32
N LEU A 126 0.04 18.83 -20.01
CA LEU A 126 -1.15 17.98 -19.86
C LEU A 126 -1.42 17.14 -21.14
N ASP A 127 -1.25 17.75 -22.32
CA ASP A 127 -1.46 17.03 -23.60
C ASP A 127 -0.46 15.87 -23.76
N LEU A 128 0.79 16.04 -23.32
CA LEU A 128 1.81 14.99 -23.38
C LEU A 128 1.41 13.80 -22.49
N GLY A 129 1.07 14.04 -21.20
CA GLY A 129 0.65 12.96 -20.32
C GLY A 129 -0.59 12.22 -20.83
N LEU A 130 -1.62 12.95 -21.26
CA LEU A 130 -2.83 12.34 -21.83
C LEU A 130 -2.56 11.55 -23.12
N PHE A 131 -1.67 12.05 -23.99
CA PHE A 131 -1.28 11.36 -25.20
C PHE A 131 -0.57 10.04 -24.91
N LEU A 132 0.43 10.05 -24.03
CA LEU A 132 1.22 8.86 -23.67
C LEU A 132 0.35 7.76 -23.09
N GLU A 133 -0.54 8.11 -22.15
CA GLU A 133 -1.46 7.16 -21.54
C GLU A 133 -2.49 6.59 -22.54
N ALA A 134 -3.03 7.43 -23.42
CA ALA A 134 -3.98 7.00 -24.43
C ALA A 134 -3.32 6.13 -25.51
N ASP A 135 -2.10 6.45 -25.92
CA ASP A 135 -1.39 5.73 -26.98
C ASP A 135 -1.06 4.30 -26.52
N ARG A 136 -0.51 4.13 -25.30
CA ARG A 136 -0.23 2.79 -24.77
C ARG A 136 -1.51 1.99 -24.47
N MET A 137 -2.59 2.62 -24.02
CA MET A 137 -3.88 1.94 -23.83
C MET A 137 -4.46 1.43 -25.14
N ARG A 138 -4.26 2.14 -26.26
CA ARG A 138 -4.76 1.79 -27.58
C ARG A 138 -3.94 0.71 -28.25
N SER A 139 -2.62 0.82 -28.23
CA SER A 139 -1.78 0.22 -29.24
C SER A 139 -0.60 -0.61 -28.75
N LEU A 140 -0.44 -0.79 -27.42
CA LEU A 140 0.67 -1.56 -26.87
C LEU A 140 0.80 -2.96 -27.51
N ALA A 141 -0.32 -3.61 -27.81
CA ALA A 141 -0.32 -4.97 -28.38
C ALA A 141 0.49 -5.09 -29.68
N SER A 142 0.61 -4.00 -30.45
CA SER A 142 1.40 -3.97 -31.68
C SER A 142 2.91 -4.04 -31.44
N ASN A 143 3.37 -3.66 -30.24
CA ASN A 143 4.78 -3.59 -29.86
C ASN A 143 5.23 -4.69 -28.87
N ILE A 144 4.37 -5.65 -28.57
CA ILE A 144 4.73 -6.84 -27.80
C ILE A 144 5.49 -7.80 -28.72
N THR A 145 6.81 -7.71 -28.68
CA THR A 145 7.72 -8.60 -29.42
C THR A 145 8.39 -9.59 -28.48
N LYS A 146 8.91 -10.68 -29.05
CA LYS A 146 9.70 -11.63 -28.27
C LYS A 146 10.90 -10.97 -27.61
N GLU A 147 11.57 -10.03 -28.28
CA GLU A 147 12.73 -9.31 -27.76
C GLU A 147 12.35 -8.45 -26.55
N ASN A 148 11.27 -7.67 -26.65
CA ASN A 148 10.78 -6.85 -25.55
C ASN A 148 10.34 -7.70 -24.36
N LEU A 149 9.64 -8.82 -24.62
CA LEU A 149 9.23 -9.75 -23.59
C LEU A 149 10.43 -10.39 -22.87
N ASP A 150 11.42 -10.89 -23.63
CA ASP A 150 12.62 -11.53 -23.04
C ASP A 150 13.43 -10.51 -22.21
N ASN A 151 13.55 -9.28 -22.69
CA ASN A 151 14.19 -8.19 -21.96
C ASN A 151 13.48 -7.90 -20.62
N GLN A 152 12.14 -7.77 -20.63
CA GLN A 152 11.40 -7.48 -19.40
C GLN A 152 11.30 -8.68 -18.47
N ARG A 153 11.20 -9.89 -18.99
CA ARG A 153 11.32 -11.12 -18.19
C ARG A 153 12.61 -11.13 -17.39
N ASN A 154 13.74 -10.84 -18.03
CA ASN A 154 15.04 -10.79 -17.37
C ASN A 154 15.08 -9.69 -16.30
N ALA A 155 14.51 -8.51 -16.57
CA ALA A 155 14.43 -7.42 -15.61
C ALA A 155 13.62 -7.81 -14.36
N VAL A 156 12.41 -8.38 -14.53
CA VAL A 156 11.56 -8.84 -13.42
C VAL A 156 12.25 -9.98 -12.63
N GLN A 157 12.92 -10.90 -13.31
CA GLN A 157 13.68 -11.95 -12.63
C GLN A 157 14.84 -11.40 -11.82
N GLU A 158 15.53 -10.38 -12.33
CA GLU A 158 16.62 -9.74 -11.58
C GLU A 158 16.06 -8.95 -10.39
N GLU A 159 14.93 -8.25 -10.56
CA GLU A 159 14.23 -7.60 -9.48
C GLU A 159 13.81 -8.60 -8.38
N ARG A 160 13.28 -9.76 -8.75
CA ARG A 160 13.00 -10.84 -7.80
C ARG A 160 14.24 -11.28 -7.05
N ARG A 161 15.38 -11.48 -7.75
CA ARG A 161 16.64 -11.84 -7.10
C ARG A 161 17.09 -10.76 -6.12
N LEU A 162 17.08 -9.50 -6.54
CA LEU A 162 17.54 -8.37 -5.72
C LEU A 162 16.59 -8.04 -4.56
N GLY A 163 15.30 -8.09 -4.80
CA GLY A 163 14.28 -7.68 -3.83
C GLY A 163 13.78 -8.79 -2.90
N LEU A 164 13.94 -10.05 -3.29
CA LEU A 164 13.39 -11.19 -2.57
C LEU A 164 14.46 -12.25 -2.28
N ASP A 165 15.01 -12.90 -3.32
CA ASP A 165 15.81 -14.11 -3.17
C ASP A 165 17.15 -13.84 -2.47
N ASN A 166 17.74 -12.66 -2.67
CA ASN A 166 19.03 -12.23 -2.09
C ASN A 166 18.86 -11.28 -0.88
N GLN A 167 17.64 -11.17 -0.31
CA GLN A 167 17.39 -10.36 0.88
C GLN A 167 17.20 -11.25 2.12
N PRO A 168 17.76 -10.85 3.29
CA PRO A 168 17.43 -11.50 4.54
C PRO A 168 15.91 -11.44 4.76
N TYR A 169 15.32 -12.57 5.11
CA TYR A 169 13.86 -12.73 5.33
C TYR A 169 12.99 -12.51 4.08
N GLY A 170 13.56 -12.37 2.89
CA GLY A 170 12.80 -12.13 1.66
C GLY A 170 11.78 -13.22 1.39
N LEU A 171 12.19 -14.49 1.48
CA LEU A 171 11.28 -15.63 1.29
C LEU A 171 10.26 -15.81 2.41
N SER A 172 10.49 -15.23 3.60
CA SER A 172 9.57 -15.36 4.74
C SER A 172 8.17 -14.82 4.42
N GLY A 173 8.10 -13.62 3.82
CA GLY A 173 6.83 -12.99 3.43
C GLY A 173 6.07 -13.80 2.36
N GLU A 174 6.78 -14.28 1.33
CA GLU A 174 6.18 -15.11 0.27
C GLU A 174 5.65 -16.43 0.84
N LYS A 175 6.42 -17.10 1.69
CA LYS A 175 5.99 -18.34 2.36
C LYS A 175 4.85 -18.10 3.36
N GLN A 176 4.83 -16.95 4.02
CA GLN A 176 3.72 -16.58 4.88
C GLN A 176 2.44 -16.37 4.08
N GLN A 177 2.51 -15.72 2.92
CA GLN A 177 1.37 -15.52 2.02
C GLN A 177 0.84 -16.85 1.48
N GLU A 178 1.72 -17.75 1.00
CA GLU A 178 1.36 -19.10 0.56
C GLU A 178 0.67 -19.92 1.67
N LEU A 179 1.12 -19.77 2.90
CA LEU A 179 0.59 -20.49 4.05
C LEU A 179 -0.73 -19.90 4.56
N LEU A 180 -0.89 -18.57 4.45
CA LEU A 180 -2.03 -17.83 4.94
C LEU A 180 -3.28 -18.08 4.11
N TYR A 181 -3.17 -17.98 2.78
CA TYR A 181 -4.31 -18.07 1.87
C TYR A 181 -4.50 -19.48 1.28
N ASP A 182 -5.74 -19.89 1.13
CA ASP A 182 -6.13 -21.11 0.43
C ASP A 182 -6.56 -20.82 -1.01
N ASN A 183 -7.26 -19.70 -1.23
CA ASN A 183 -7.67 -19.25 -2.54
C ASN A 183 -6.45 -18.72 -3.34
N PHE A 184 -6.33 -19.19 -4.58
CA PHE A 184 -5.21 -18.85 -5.45
C PHE A 184 -5.09 -17.35 -5.70
N ALA A 185 -6.20 -16.61 -5.73
CA ALA A 185 -6.22 -15.17 -5.99
C ALA A 185 -5.24 -14.36 -5.10
N TYR A 186 -5.08 -14.76 -3.83
CA TYR A 186 -4.15 -14.08 -2.89
C TYR A 186 -3.02 -14.97 -2.38
N LYS A 187 -2.91 -16.21 -2.88
CA LYS A 187 -1.95 -17.20 -2.36
C LYS A 187 -0.53 -17.02 -2.87
N HIS A 188 -0.33 -16.34 -3.98
CA HIS A 188 0.98 -16.18 -4.63
C HIS A 188 1.45 -14.74 -4.63
N SER A 189 2.76 -14.55 -4.74
CA SER A 189 3.37 -13.22 -4.76
C SER A 189 3.12 -12.49 -6.08
N VAL A 190 3.04 -11.17 -6.01
CA VAL A 190 2.85 -10.28 -7.18
C VAL A 190 3.99 -10.41 -8.19
N ILE A 191 5.23 -10.61 -7.70
CA ILE A 191 6.40 -10.74 -8.59
C ILE A 191 6.44 -12.09 -9.31
N GLY A 192 5.69 -13.09 -8.84
CA GLY A 192 5.59 -14.42 -9.44
C GLY A 192 6.80 -15.31 -9.23
N SER A 193 6.73 -16.53 -9.74
CA SER A 193 7.82 -17.50 -9.68
C SER A 193 8.75 -17.40 -10.89
N MET A 194 10.04 -17.79 -10.73
CA MET A 194 10.99 -17.87 -11.85
C MET A 194 10.51 -18.82 -12.94
N GLU A 195 9.85 -19.90 -12.56
CA GLU A 195 9.32 -20.90 -13.49
C GLU A 195 8.19 -20.32 -14.35
N ASP A 196 7.22 -19.66 -13.74
CA ASP A 196 6.08 -19.06 -14.43
C ASP A 196 6.51 -17.90 -15.33
N LEU A 197 7.45 -17.06 -14.87
CA LEU A 197 8.04 -16.00 -15.68
C LEU A 197 8.75 -16.55 -16.92
N ASN A 198 9.49 -17.67 -16.79
CA ASN A 198 10.12 -18.33 -17.93
C ASN A 198 9.12 -18.94 -18.91
N ALA A 199 7.97 -19.37 -18.42
CA ALA A 199 6.92 -19.95 -19.26
C ALA A 199 6.10 -18.89 -20.03
N ALA A 200 6.29 -17.58 -19.78
CA ALA A 200 5.58 -16.49 -20.44
C ALA A 200 5.85 -16.45 -21.95
N THR A 201 4.80 -16.41 -22.76
CA THR A 201 4.86 -16.28 -24.22
C THR A 201 4.30 -14.92 -24.66
N VAL A 202 4.65 -14.51 -25.90
CA VAL A 202 4.08 -13.29 -26.51
C VAL A 202 2.56 -13.36 -26.58
N ASP A 203 2.01 -14.53 -26.94
CA ASP A 203 0.55 -14.71 -27.03
C ASP A 203 -0.13 -14.55 -25.66
N ASP A 204 0.47 -15.08 -24.59
CA ASP A 204 -0.05 -14.90 -23.22
C ASP A 204 -0.12 -13.40 -22.85
N VAL A 205 0.94 -12.64 -23.18
CA VAL A 205 1.01 -11.20 -22.86
C VAL A 205 0.03 -10.40 -23.72
N VAL A 206 -0.09 -10.70 -25.01
CA VAL A 206 -1.10 -10.06 -25.90
C VAL A 206 -2.52 -10.35 -25.42
N GLN A 207 -2.78 -11.61 -25.01
CA GLN A 207 -4.10 -11.98 -24.49
C GLN A 207 -4.42 -11.27 -23.17
N PHE A 208 -3.43 -11.12 -22.28
CA PHE A 208 -3.57 -10.40 -21.03
C PHE A 208 -3.92 -8.92 -21.29
N PHE A 209 -3.21 -8.28 -22.21
CA PHE A 209 -3.55 -6.91 -22.63
C PHE A 209 -5.00 -6.80 -23.10
N LYS A 210 -5.40 -7.62 -24.08
CA LYS A 210 -6.75 -7.60 -24.66
C LYS A 210 -7.85 -7.84 -23.62
N THR A 211 -7.55 -8.62 -22.58
CA THR A 211 -8.53 -8.94 -21.55
C THR A 211 -8.69 -7.81 -20.52
N TYR A 212 -7.60 -7.19 -20.10
CA TYR A 212 -7.63 -6.34 -18.92
C TYR A 212 -7.36 -4.86 -19.18
N TYR A 213 -6.61 -4.52 -20.24
CA TYR A 213 -6.16 -3.14 -20.49
C TYR A 213 -7.10 -2.42 -21.47
N ALA A 214 -8.30 -2.14 -20.99
CA ALA A 214 -9.35 -1.50 -21.76
C ALA A 214 -9.93 -0.31 -21.01
N PRO A 215 -10.49 0.70 -21.73
CA PRO A 215 -11.05 1.89 -21.10
C PRO A 215 -12.11 1.55 -20.04
N ASN A 216 -12.98 0.59 -20.29
CA ASN A 216 -14.03 0.19 -19.37
C ASN A 216 -13.56 -0.65 -18.16
N ASN A 217 -12.27 -0.98 -18.08
CA ASN A 217 -11.62 -1.61 -16.92
C ASN A 217 -10.62 -0.66 -16.23
N ALA A 218 -10.66 0.63 -16.55
CA ALA A 218 -9.72 1.63 -16.06
C ALA A 218 -10.43 2.84 -15.46
N VAL A 219 -9.69 3.52 -14.56
CA VAL A 219 -10.04 4.84 -14.04
C VAL A 219 -8.88 5.78 -14.34
N LEU A 220 -9.17 6.85 -15.07
CA LEU A 220 -8.25 7.96 -15.31
C LEU A 220 -8.51 9.06 -14.29
N VAL A 221 -7.48 9.50 -13.58
CA VAL A 221 -7.55 10.62 -12.64
C VAL A 221 -6.56 11.68 -13.04
N VAL A 222 -7.01 12.93 -13.13
CA VAL A 222 -6.17 14.10 -13.39
C VAL A 222 -6.34 15.09 -12.23
N VAL A 223 -5.23 15.48 -11.60
CA VAL A 223 -5.19 16.42 -10.47
C VAL A 223 -4.18 17.51 -10.75
N GLY A 224 -4.54 18.77 -10.52
CA GLY A 224 -3.58 19.89 -10.59
C GLY A 224 -4.09 21.11 -11.34
N ASP A 225 -3.13 21.89 -11.90
CA ASP A 225 -3.38 23.20 -12.48
C ASP A 225 -3.87 23.09 -13.94
N PHE A 226 -5.18 23.03 -14.09
CA PHE A 226 -5.87 23.02 -15.38
C PHE A 226 -7.31 23.54 -15.22
N ASN A 227 -7.95 23.93 -16.34
CA ASN A 227 -9.40 24.14 -16.36
C ASN A 227 -10.11 22.80 -16.64
N THR A 228 -11.03 22.39 -15.80
CA THR A 228 -11.73 21.10 -15.88
C THR A 228 -12.43 20.88 -17.23
N LYS A 229 -13.09 21.92 -17.80
CA LYS A 229 -13.80 21.80 -19.07
C LYS A 229 -12.83 21.50 -20.23
N ASP A 230 -11.71 22.21 -20.24
CA ASP A 230 -10.66 22.03 -21.25
C ASP A 230 -9.99 20.67 -21.12
N ALA A 231 -9.66 20.26 -19.88
CA ALA A 231 -9.09 18.95 -19.61
C ALA A 231 -10.01 17.82 -20.07
N LEU A 232 -11.31 17.87 -19.77
CA LEU A 232 -12.28 16.88 -20.23
C LEU A 232 -12.37 16.82 -21.76
N ALA A 233 -12.29 17.96 -22.47
CA ALA A 233 -12.29 17.97 -23.92
C ALA A 233 -11.02 17.29 -24.51
N ARG A 234 -9.84 17.55 -23.91
CA ARG A 234 -8.56 16.92 -24.29
C ARG A 234 -8.58 15.42 -23.97
N ILE A 235 -9.12 15.02 -22.81
CA ILE A 235 -9.28 13.60 -22.42
C ILE A 235 -10.20 12.91 -23.43
N ALA A 236 -11.36 13.46 -23.76
CA ALA A 236 -12.25 12.88 -24.74
C ALA A 236 -11.58 12.73 -26.12
N LYS A 237 -10.84 13.72 -26.57
CA LYS A 237 -10.08 13.69 -27.83
C LYS A 237 -9.08 12.52 -27.89
N ASN A 238 -8.37 12.26 -26.80
CA ASN A 238 -7.34 11.21 -26.76
C ASN A 238 -7.91 9.81 -26.52
N PHE A 239 -8.93 9.68 -25.66
CA PHE A 239 -9.36 8.37 -25.15
C PHE A 239 -10.68 7.86 -25.73
N GLU A 240 -11.62 8.71 -26.17
CA GLU A 240 -12.98 8.29 -26.52
C GLU A 240 -13.04 7.35 -27.71
N ALA A 241 -12.07 7.45 -28.63
CA ALA A 241 -11.95 6.56 -29.79
C ALA A 241 -11.36 5.17 -29.48
N ILE A 242 -10.79 4.96 -28.27
CA ILE A 242 -10.28 3.66 -27.87
C ILE A 242 -11.46 2.71 -27.65
N PRO A 243 -11.51 1.54 -28.31
CA PRO A 243 -12.66 0.68 -28.25
C PRO A 243 -12.82 0.05 -26.87
N ARG A 244 -14.07 -0.01 -26.41
CA ARG A 244 -14.46 -0.81 -25.25
C ARG A 244 -14.21 -2.30 -25.54
N GLN A 245 -13.77 -3.06 -24.53
CA GLN A 245 -13.62 -4.50 -24.57
C GLN A 245 -14.72 -5.19 -23.72
N PRO A 246 -14.94 -6.50 -23.87
CA PRO A 246 -15.73 -7.27 -22.93
C PRO A 246 -15.20 -7.07 -21.50
N ASN A 247 -16.11 -7.11 -20.53
CA ASN A 247 -15.67 -7.03 -19.12
C ASN A 247 -14.79 -8.24 -18.78
N PRO A 248 -13.69 -8.03 -18.04
CA PRO A 248 -12.85 -9.13 -17.57
C PRO A 248 -13.65 -10.17 -16.76
N PRO A 249 -13.22 -11.42 -16.74
CA PRO A 249 -13.82 -12.45 -15.88
C PRO A 249 -13.86 -12.02 -14.41
N ALA A 250 -14.94 -12.35 -13.72
CA ALA A 250 -15.00 -12.14 -12.28
C ALA A 250 -14.05 -13.11 -11.55
N VAL A 251 -13.31 -12.61 -10.58
CA VAL A 251 -12.41 -13.41 -9.74
C VAL A 251 -13.13 -13.78 -8.46
N ASP A 252 -13.17 -15.08 -8.14
CA ASP A 252 -13.58 -15.55 -6.83
C ASP A 252 -12.49 -15.25 -5.80
N MET A 253 -12.81 -14.39 -4.84
CA MET A 253 -11.92 -14.00 -3.73
C MET A 253 -12.37 -14.60 -2.40
N THR A 254 -13.29 -15.59 -2.40
CA THR A 254 -13.74 -16.24 -1.17
C THR A 254 -12.57 -16.96 -0.51
N GLU A 255 -12.42 -16.75 0.79
CA GLU A 255 -11.36 -17.37 1.56
C GLU A 255 -11.99 -18.20 2.69
N PRO A 256 -11.70 -19.50 2.77
CA PRO A 256 -12.24 -20.34 3.83
C PRO A 256 -11.74 -19.92 5.20
N GLU A 257 -12.57 -20.16 6.22
CA GLU A 257 -12.17 -19.93 7.59
C GLU A 257 -11.04 -20.90 7.99
N GLN A 258 -10.00 -20.37 8.60
CA GLN A 258 -8.92 -21.17 9.13
C GLN A 258 -9.34 -21.80 10.46
N THR A 259 -9.17 -23.10 10.61
CA THR A 259 -9.64 -23.89 11.75
C THR A 259 -8.51 -24.33 12.70
N ALA A 260 -7.26 -24.15 12.30
CA ALA A 260 -6.08 -24.48 13.11
C ALA A 260 -4.91 -23.52 12.77
N GLU A 261 -3.99 -23.34 13.71
CA GLU A 261 -2.74 -22.62 13.45
C GLU A 261 -1.97 -23.28 12.29
N ARG A 262 -1.41 -22.44 11.43
CA ARG A 262 -0.48 -22.86 10.37
C ARG A 262 0.92 -22.37 10.72
N ARG A 263 1.91 -23.25 10.63
CA ARG A 263 3.27 -22.92 11.07
C ARG A 263 4.32 -23.46 10.11
N LEU A 264 5.36 -22.65 9.89
CA LEU A 264 6.54 -23.01 9.10
C LEU A 264 7.78 -22.48 9.80
N THR A 265 8.86 -23.28 9.78
CA THR A 265 10.20 -22.81 10.15
C THR A 265 11.09 -22.84 8.93
N LEU A 266 11.79 -21.75 8.66
CA LEU A 266 12.70 -21.59 7.53
C LEU A 266 14.13 -21.39 8.02
N ASP A 267 15.09 -22.01 7.36
CA ASP A 267 16.51 -21.68 7.49
C ASP A 267 16.90 -20.65 6.42
N ASP A 268 17.41 -19.50 6.85
CA ASP A 268 17.85 -18.43 5.97
C ASP A 268 19.37 -18.20 6.12
N GLY A 269 20.10 -18.43 5.03
CA GLY A 269 21.56 -18.24 4.99
C GLY A 269 22.00 -16.78 5.00
N LEU A 270 21.10 -15.85 4.72
CA LEU A 270 21.35 -14.40 4.69
C LEU A 270 20.96 -13.73 6.01
N ALA A 271 20.01 -14.30 6.75
CA ALA A 271 19.58 -13.77 8.04
C ALA A 271 20.71 -13.92 9.08
N ARG A 272 20.87 -12.88 9.90
CA ARG A 272 21.82 -12.88 11.02
C ARG A 272 21.13 -13.12 12.36
N LEU A 273 19.85 -12.81 12.46
CA LEU A 273 19.03 -12.92 13.66
C LEU A 273 17.78 -13.75 13.32
N ALA A 274 17.23 -14.44 14.31
CA ALA A 274 15.95 -15.08 14.14
C ALA A 274 14.83 -14.03 14.05
N ARG A 275 13.78 -14.35 13.27
CA ARG A 275 12.60 -13.51 13.12
C ARG A 275 11.34 -14.35 13.22
N VAL A 276 10.32 -13.78 13.84
CA VAL A 276 8.97 -14.34 13.90
C VAL A 276 8.06 -13.44 13.10
N ASP A 277 7.36 -14.01 12.12
CA ASP A 277 6.33 -13.36 11.32
C ASP A 277 4.99 -14.01 11.63
N LEU A 278 4.03 -13.22 12.06
CA LEU A 278 2.67 -13.63 12.39
C LEU A 278 1.69 -12.99 11.40
N ALA A 279 0.68 -13.73 10.96
CA ALA A 279 -0.43 -13.19 10.20
C ALA A 279 -1.75 -13.76 10.72
N PHE A 280 -2.80 -12.94 10.69
CA PHE A 280 -4.16 -13.33 11.00
C PHE A 280 -5.05 -12.91 9.84
N LYS A 281 -5.75 -13.88 9.22
CA LYS A 281 -6.73 -13.56 8.16
C LYS A 281 -7.73 -12.53 8.70
N ALA A 282 -8.04 -11.55 7.88
CA ALA A 282 -8.93 -10.46 8.21
C ALA A 282 -10.06 -10.35 7.18
N ILE A 283 -10.52 -9.16 6.92
CA ILE A 283 -11.70 -8.85 6.15
C ILE A 283 -11.32 -7.93 4.99
N PRO A 284 -12.14 -7.83 3.92
CA PRO A 284 -11.94 -6.83 2.89
C PRO A 284 -11.81 -5.41 3.45
N GLY A 285 -11.04 -4.58 2.77
CA GLY A 285 -10.89 -3.16 3.08
C GLY A 285 -12.22 -2.41 3.09
N ASN A 286 -12.21 -1.19 3.58
CA ASN A 286 -13.37 -0.29 3.66
C ASN A 286 -14.60 -0.86 4.40
N THR A 287 -14.39 -1.77 5.35
CA THR A 287 -15.44 -2.26 6.26
C THR A 287 -15.27 -1.69 7.67
N ALA A 288 -16.30 -1.72 8.50
CA ALA A 288 -16.20 -1.27 9.89
C ALA A 288 -15.13 -2.03 10.68
N ASP A 289 -15.04 -3.35 10.49
CA ASP A 289 -14.03 -4.20 11.11
C ASP A 289 -12.62 -3.88 10.63
N PHE A 290 -12.44 -3.52 9.35
CA PHE A 290 -11.16 -3.09 8.81
C PHE A 290 -10.63 -1.82 9.50
N TYR A 291 -11.49 -0.82 9.70
CA TYR A 291 -11.10 0.40 10.42
C TYR A 291 -10.78 0.14 11.89
N ALA A 292 -11.54 -0.74 12.53
CA ALA A 292 -11.25 -1.17 13.90
C ALA A 292 -9.91 -1.93 14.00
N LEU A 293 -9.59 -2.79 13.04
CA LEU A 293 -8.30 -3.49 12.94
C LEU A 293 -7.14 -2.53 12.68
N GLN A 294 -7.33 -1.47 11.87
CA GLN A 294 -6.30 -0.43 11.69
C GLN A 294 -5.98 0.27 13.01
N VAL A 295 -7.00 0.64 13.79
CA VAL A 295 -6.82 1.27 15.11
C VAL A 295 -6.16 0.28 16.09
N LEU A 296 -6.59 -0.98 16.09
CA LEU A 296 -5.97 -2.05 16.88
C LEU A 296 -4.49 -2.19 16.54
N SER A 297 -4.16 -2.32 15.26
CA SER A 297 -2.78 -2.45 14.78
C SER A 297 -1.92 -1.26 15.20
N ALA A 298 -2.45 -0.04 15.10
CA ALA A 298 -1.75 1.16 15.52
C ALA A 298 -1.47 1.18 17.04
N ALA A 299 -2.40 0.73 17.87
CA ALA A 299 -2.21 0.63 19.31
C ALA A 299 -1.23 -0.50 19.70
N LEU A 300 -1.37 -1.65 19.01
CA LEU A 300 -0.59 -2.85 19.30
C LEU A 300 0.89 -2.71 18.91
N GLN A 301 1.19 -2.20 17.70
CA GLN A 301 2.49 -2.38 17.07
C GLN A 301 3.06 -1.19 16.32
N THR A 302 2.38 -0.02 16.28
CA THR A 302 2.89 1.13 15.54
C THR A 302 3.60 2.14 16.43
N GLY A 303 4.91 2.31 16.18
CA GLY A 303 5.76 3.30 16.86
C GLY A 303 6.17 2.88 18.28
N GLN A 304 7.06 3.67 18.86
CA GLN A 304 7.75 3.31 20.11
C GLN A 304 6.84 3.21 21.35
N SER A 305 5.70 3.88 21.37
CA SER A 305 4.72 3.81 22.46
C SER A 305 3.63 2.76 22.24
N SER A 306 3.79 1.87 21.24
CA SER A 306 2.90 0.72 21.04
C SER A 306 3.15 -0.37 22.08
N ARG A 307 2.14 -1.20 22.33
CA ARG A 307 2.21 -2.25 23.36
C ARG A 307 3.36 -3.23 23.11
N LEU A 308 3.48 -3.73 21.87
CA LEU A 308 4.54 -4.69 21.54
C LEU A 308 5.94 -4.06 21.62
N TYR A 309 6.10 -2.79 21.23
CA TYR A 309 7.39 -2.14 21.38
C TYR A 309 7.79 -1.99 22.84
N GLN A 310 6.86 -1.53 23.71
CA GLN A 310 7.12 -1.40 25.13
C GLN A 310 7.41 -2.76 25.78
N LYS A 311 6.63 -3.78 25.45
CA LYS A 311 6.78 -5.13 26.04
C LYS A 311 8.05 -5.84 25.58
N LEU A 312 8.28 -5.90 24.26
CA LEU A 312 9.31 -6.73 23.65
C LEU A 312 10.68 -6.04 23.56
N VAL A 313 10.68 -4.72 23.27
CA VAL A 313 11.95 -3.97 23.07
C VAL A 313 12.43 -3.37 24.38
N LYS A 314 11.51 -2.76 25.19
CA LYS A 314 11.88 -2.01 26.38
C LYS A 314 11.87 -2.84 27.67
N GLU A 315 10.79 -3.60 27.91
CA GLU A 315 10.62 -4.33 29.17
C GLU A 315 11.39 -5.67 29.18
N LYS A 316 11.09 -6.54 28.19
CA LYS A 316 11.68 -7.89 28.14
C LYS A 316 12.99 -7.96 27.33
N GLU A 317 13.33 -6.96 26.57
CA GLU A 317 14.53 -6.87 25.72
C GLU A 317 14.75 -8.07 24.78
N LEU A 318 13.67 -8.70 24.33
CA LEU A 318 13.69 -9.91 23.51
C LEU A 318 14.02 -9.62 22.03
N VAL A 319 13.62 -8.43 21.53
CA VAL A 319 13.72 -8.11 20.11
C VAL A 319 14.46 -6.81 19.86
N THR A 320 15.07 -6.69 18.69
CA THR A 320 15.67 -5.45 18.18
C THR A 320 14.64 -4.57 17.50
N ASN A 321 13.64 -5.20 16.88
CA ASN A 321 12.60 -4.50 16.14
C ASN A 321 11.30 -5.31 16.17
N VAL A 322 10.17 -4.60 16.28
CA VAL A 322 8.81 -5.15 16.17
C VAL A 322 7.93 -4.16 15.46
N GLY A 323 7.03 -4.65 14.63
CA GLY A 323 6.08 -3.83 13.89
C GLY A 323 5.07 -4.69 13.16
N GLY A 324 4.23 -4.02 12.37
CA GLY A 324 3.23 -4.69 11.55
C GLY A 324 2.22 -3.71 10.97
N PHE A 325 1.26 -4.24 10.25
CA PHE A 325 0.23 -3.47 9.53
C PHE A 325 -1.00 -4.34 9.28
N VAL A 326 -2.07 -3.69 8.86
CA VAL A 326 -3.24 -4.36 8.27
C VAL A 326 -3.22 -4.05 6.79
N ASP A 327 -3.17 -5.06 5.94
CA ASP A 327 -3.24 -4.85 4.50
C ASP A 327 -4.67 -4.58 4.02
N GLU A 328 -4.79 -3.75 3.01
CA GLU A 328 -6.05 -3.33 2.44
C GLU A 328 -6.21 -3.96 1.06
N LYS A 329 -7.12 -4.92 0.96
CA LYS A 329 -7.44 -5.65 -0.26
C LYS A 329 -8.92 -5.53 -0.60
N ARG A 330 -9.28 -5.81 -1.85
CA ARG A 330 -10.69 -5.93 -2.28
C ARG A 330 -11.34 -7.18 -1.72
N GLY A 331 -10.60 -8.26 -1.62
CA GLY A 331 -10.93 -9.47 -0.88
C GLY A 331 -10.39 -9.46 0.53
N PRO A 332 -10.38 -10.62 1.23
CA PRO A 332 -9.86 -10.74 2.58
C PRO A 332 -8.39 -10.36 2.65
N GLY A 333 -8.07 -9.38 3.49
CA GLY A 333 -6.72 -9.02 3.87
C GLY A 333 -6.23 -9.77 5.10
N ALA A 334 -5.17 -9.26 5.74
CA ALA A 334 -4.66 -9.82 6.98
C ALA A 334 -4.05 -8.73 7.89
N LEU A 335 -3.97 -9.04 9.18
CA LEU A 335 -3.14 -8.31 10.13
C LEU A 335 -1.81 -9.04 10.22
N TYR A 336 -0.73 -8.34 9.91
CA TYR A 336 0.65 -8.83 9.98
C TYR A 336 1.37 -8.25 11.18
N THR A 337 2.23 -9.06 11.80
CA THR A 337 3.16 -8.66 12.88
C THR A 337 4.49 -9.33 12.62
N PHE A 338 5.59 -8.62 12.76
CA PHE A 338 6.93 -9.18 12.70
C PHE A 338 7.75 -8.78 13.92
N ALA A 339 8.65 -9.65 14.36
CA ALA A 339 9.56 -9.42 15.47
C ALA A 339 10.93 -10.01 15.17
N THR A 340 11.96 -9.17 15.07
CA THR A 340 13.35 -9.59 14.88
C THR A 340 14.04 -9.70 16.23
N LEU A 341 14.54 -10.88 16.58
CA LEU A 341 15.06 -11.20 17.89
C LEU A 341 16.43 -10.55 18.14
N ARG A 342 16.77 -10.33 19.42
CA ARG A 342 18.16 -10.05 19.82
C ARG A 342 18.99 -11.34 19.75
N PRO A 343 20.33 -11.24 19.63
CA PRO A 343 21.19 -12.40 19.65
C PRO A 343 20.96 -13.27 20.89
N GLY A 344 20.82 -14.57 20.70
CA GLY A 344 20.64 -15.54 21.78
C GLY A 344 19.22 -15.70 22.31
N MET A 345 18.28 -14.86 21.90
CA MET A 345 16.86 -14.99 22.30
C MET A 345 16.18 -16.09 21.50
N LYS A 346 15.17 -16.73 22.10
CA LYS A 346 14.40 -17.81 21.48
C LYS A 346 13.13 -17.27 20.84
N PRO A 347 12.75 -17.70 19.62
CA PRO A 347 11.48 -17.33 19.00
C PRO A 347 10.27 -17.54 19.89
N ALA A 348 10.23 -18.66 20.62
CA ALA A 348 9.12 -18.98 21.52
C ALA A 348 8.91 -17.94 22.64
N ASP A 349 9.97 -17.30 23.13
CA ASP A 349 9.86 -16.29 24.19
C ASP A 349 9.23 -14.98 23.61
N ALA A 350 9.60 -14.62 22.38
CA ALA A 350 9.01 -13.47 21.68
C ALA A 350 7.54 -13.74 21.33
N GLU A 351 7.22 -14.92 20.81
CA GLU A 351 5.85 -15.33 20.52
C GLU A 351 4.97 -15.30 21.78
N ALA A 352 5.44 -15.89 22.89
CA ALA A 352 4.69 -15.88 24.13
C ALA A 352 4.37 -14.46 24.61
N ALA A 353 5.32 -13.53 24.49
CA ALA A 353 5.12 -12.13 24.85
C ALA A 353 4.15 -11.40 23.90
N ILE A 354 4.16 -11.72 22.60
CA ILE A 354 3.18 -11.19 21.64
C ILE A 354 1.78 -11.70 21.99
N TYR A 355 1.64 -12.99 22.26
CA TYR A 355 0.35 -13.61 22.61
C TYR A 355 -0.20 -13.07 23.93
N GLU A 356 0.66 -12.83 24.93
CA GLU A 356 0.28 -12.17 26.18
C GLU A 356 -0.40 -10.80 25.93
N GLU A 357 0.17 -9.97 25.06
CA GLU A 357 -0.42 -8.67 24.73
C GLU A 357 -1.69 -8.78 23.87
N ILE A 358 -1.78 -9.76 22.99
CA ILE A 358 -3.01 -10.05 22.23
C ILE A 358 -4.13 -10.47 23.19
N GLU A 359 -3.86 -11.40 24.13
CA GLU A 359 -4.84 -11.85 25.10
C GLU A 359 -5.28 -10.71 26.04
N ARG A 360 -4.36 -9.79 26.36
CA ARG A 360 -4.71 -8.60 27.13
C ARG A 360 -5.65 -7.67 26.36
N LEU A 361 -5.44 -7.46 25.04
CA LEU A 361 -6.36 -6.70 24.17
C LEU A 361 -7.76 -7.32 24.07
N LYS A 362 -7.85 -8.65 24.15
CA LYS A 362 -9.13 -9.36 24.13
C LYS A 362 -9.90 -9.21 25.45
N LYS A 363 -9.20 -9.13 26.58
CA LYS A 363 -9.81 -9.09 27.93
C LYS A 363 -10.09 -7.67 28.40
N GLU A 364 -9.22 -6.73 28.06
CA GLU A 364 -9.24 -5.36 28.57
C GLU A 364 -9.39 -4.38 27.42
N PRO A 365 -10.33 -3.42 27.47
CA PRO A 365 -10.38 -2.32 26.51
C PRO A 365 -9.07 -1.53 26.52
N ILE A 366 -8.68 -1.02 25.35
CA ILE A 366 -7.53 -0.09 25.26
C ILE A 366 -7.82 1.20 26.03
N ALA A 367 -6.77 1.84 26.56
CA ALA A 367 -6.91 3.11 27.25
C ALA A 367 -7.33 4.24 26.29
N ASP A 368 -7.97 5.29 26.82
CA ASP A 368 -8.42 6.41 25.98
C ASP A 368 -7.27 7.09 25.23
N TRP A 369 -6.12 7.22 25.86
CA TRP A 369 -4.94 7.80 25.22
C TRP A 369 -4.39 6.91 24.10
N GLU A 370 -4.46 5.56 24.20
CA GLU A 370 -4.05 4.63 23.15
C GLU A 370 -4.98 4.76 21.94
N LEU A 371 -6.30 4.78 22.17
CA LEU A 371 -7.31 4.98 21.15
C LEU A 371 -7.09 6.31 20.43
N GLN A 372 -6.94 7.41 21.19
CA GLN A 372 -6.76 8.73 20.61
C GLN A 372 -5.45 8.85 19.84
N LYS A 373 -4.36 8.29 20.35
CA LYS A 373 -3.07 8.21 19.68
C LYS A 373 -3.17 7.45 18.35
N ALA A 374 -3.80 6.28 18.35
CA ALA A 374 -3.97 5.45 17.17
C ALA A 374 -4.77 6.17 16.09
N LYS A 375 -5.89 6.79 16.44
CA LYS A 375 -6.71 7.61 15.54
C LYS A 375 -5.92 8.80 14.97
N ASN A 376 -5.18 9.51 15.81
CA ASN A 376 -4.37 10.65 15.37
C ASN A 376 -3.23 10.23 14.44
N ALA A 377 -2.59 9.10 14.71
CA ALA A 377 -1.54 8.56 13.84
C ALA A 377 -2.10 8.20 12.46
N THR A 378 -3.24 7.50 12.41
CA THR A 378 -3.91 7.14 11.16
C THR A 378 -4.33 8.39 10.37
N ARG A 379 -4.93 9.37 11.07
CA ARG A 379 -5.33 10.65 10.47
C ARG A 379 -4.14 11.42 9.89
N ARG A 380 -3.06 11.55 10.67
CA ARG A 380 -1.85 12.24 10.21
C ARG A 380 -1.25 11.58 8.97
N ASN A 381 -1.13 10.26 8.98
CA ASN A 381 -0.56 9.52 7.85
C ASN A 381 -1.44 9.65 6.60
N PHE A 382 -2.76 9.62 6.78
CA PHE A 382 -3.70 9.80 5.68
C PHE A 382 -3.55 11.19 5.03
N PHE A 383 -3.59 12.26 5.81
CA PHE A 383 -3.48 13.62 5.26
C PHE A 383 -2.09 13.90 4.70
N GLY A 384 -1.01 13.42 5.35
CA GLY A 384 0.35 13.48 4.78
C GLY A 384 0.47 12.78 3.43
N GLY A 385 -0.30 11.70 3.23
CA GLY A 385 -0.41 11.01 1.93
C GLY A 385 -1.22 11.77 0.87
N LEU A 386 -1.84 12.93 1.18
CA LEU A 386 -2.63 13.72 0.22
C LEU A 386 -1.98 15.07 -0.12
N GLU A 387 -0.78 15.34 0.33
CA GLU A 387 -0.10 16.63 0.14
C GLU A 387 0.20 16.93 -1.34
N SER A 388 0.59 15.92 -2.14
CA SER A 388 0.91 16.13 -3.55
C SER A 388 -0.29 15.81 -4.46
N SER A 389 -0.35 16.48 -5.62
CA SER A 389 -1.33 16.19 -6.69
C SER A 389 -1.23 14.73 -7.14
N LEU A 390 -0.01 14.18 -7.23
CA LEU A 390 0.22 12.79 -7.59
C LEU A 390 -0.38 11.82 -6.57
N SER A 391 -0.14 12.03 -5.30
CA SER A 391 -0.69 11.16 -4.24
C SER A 391 -2.21 11.21 -4.20
N ARG A 392 -2.81 12.39 -4.43
CA ARG A 392 -4.27 12.53 -4.55
C ARG A 392 -4.82 11.76 -5.75
N ALA A 393 -4.14 11.85 -6.91
CA ALA A 393 -4.54 11.12 -8.11
C ALA A 393 -4.52 9.60 -7.90
N ILE A 394 -3.43 9.07 -7.34
CA ILE A 394 -3.29 7.64 -7.04
C ILE A 394 -4.36 7.19 -6.01
N THR A 395 -4.58 7.98 -4.94
CA THR A 395 -5.57 7.63 -3.91
C THR A 395 -7.00 7.60 -4.46
N LEU A 396 -7.39 8.61 -5.23
CA LEU A 396 -8.71 8.66 -5.89
C LEU A 396 -8.92 7.49 -6.83
N SER A 397 -7.91 7.20 -7.68
CA SER A 397 -7.97 6.08 -8.63
C SER A 397 -8.10 4.74 -7.91
N GLN A 398 -7.35 4.56 -6.80
CA GLN A 398 -7.43 3.34 -5.99
C GLN A 398 -8.82 3.16 -5.36
N TYR A 399 -9.39 4.18 -4.75
CA TYR A 399 -10.72 4.08 -4.14
C TYR A 399 -11.82 3.86 -5.18
N ALA A 400 -11.69 4.48 -6.35
CA ALA A 400 -12.60 4.24 -7.46
C ALA A 400 -12.52 2.80 -7.98
N VAL A 401 -11.32 2.23 -8.10
CA VAL A 401 -11.12 0.84 -8.57
C VAL A 401 -11.50 -0.18 -7.49
N PHE A 402 -11.08 0.03 -6.23
CA PHE A 402 -11.30 -0.97 -5.17
C PHE A 402 -12.74 -1.03 -4.71
N TYR A 403 -13.36 0.13 -4.52
CA TYR A 403 -14.62 0.25 -3.79
C TYR A 403 -15.74 0.91 -4.59
N ASN A 404 -15.44 1.32 -5.83
CA ASN A 404 -16.35 2.14 -6.64
C ASN A 404 -16.81 3.42 -5.91
N ASP A 405 -15.99 3.94 -5.00
CA ASP A 405 -16.28 5.08 -4.14
C ASP A 405 -15.06 6.00 -3.99
N PRO A 406 -14.80 6.90 -4.95
CA PRO A 406 -13.70 7.86 -4.84
C PRO A 406 -13.88 8.84 -3.66
N ASN A 407 -15.12 9.03 -3.17
CA ASN A 407 -15.40 9.93 -2.05
C ASN A 407 -14.85 9.42 -0.70
N LEU A 408 -14.31 8.21 -0.66
CA LEU A 408 -13.53 7.73 0.50
C LEU A 408 -12.35 8.66 0.83
N ILE A 409 -11.81 9.39 -0.14
CA ILE A 409 -10.79 10.41 0.11
C ILE A 409 -11.26 11.47 1.12
N ASN A 410 -12.57 11.76 1.17
CA ASN A 410 -13.18 12.73 2.07
C ASN A 410 -13.77 12.12 3.35
N THR A 411 -14.11 10.82 3.34
CA THR A 411 -14.89 10.19 4.41
C THR A 411 -14.14 9.17 5.26
N ARG A 412 -12.99 8.68 4.78
CA ARG A 412 -12.21 7.63 5.46
C ARG A 412 -11.79 8.01 6.88
N VAL A 413 -11.37 9.25 7.08
CA VAL A 413 -10.96 9.74 8.40
C VAL A 413 -12.11 9.75 9.40
N ASP A 414 -13.32 10.06 8.95
CA ASP A 414 -14.51 10.01 9.80
C ASP A 414 -14.84 8.57 10.22
N LYS A 415 -14.65 7.59 9.32
CA LYS A 415 -14.84 6.16 9.63
C LYS A 415 -13.83 5.68 10.69
N VAL A 416 -12.56 6.10 10.59
CA VAL A 416 -11.56 5.81 11.63
C VAL A 416 -11.88 6.53 12.95
N ALA A 417 -12.34 7.77 12.89
CA ALA A 417 -12.72 8.55 14.08
C ALA A 417 -13.88 7.93 14.85
N ALA A 418 -14.80 7.25 14.15
CA ALA A 418 -15.96 6.59 14.76
C ALA A 418 -15.61 5.31 15.53
N VAL A 419 -14.43 4.70 15.33
CA VAL A 419 -14.03 3.46 16.01
C VAL A 419 -14.02 3.66 17.52
N THR A 420 -14.61 2.73 18.28
CA THR A 420 -14.66 2.74 19.75
C THR A 420 -13.66 1.74 20.36
N LYS A 421 -13.47 1.79 21.67
CA LYS A 421 -12.66 0.80 22.41
C LYS A 421 -13.28 -0.60 22.33
N GLU A 422 -14.59 -0.65 22.37
CA GLU A 422 -15.41 -1.86 22.24
C GLU A 422 -15.23 -2.49 20.85
N ASP A 423 -15.15 -1.68 19.79
CA ASP A 423 -14.87 -2.16 18.45
C ASP A 423 -13.47 -2.79 18.37
N VAL A 424 -12.46 -2.15 18.96
CA VAL A 424 -11.09 -2.69 19.02
C VAL A 424 -11.06 -4.03 19.76
N GLN A 425 -11.73 -4.13 20.90
CA GLN A 425 -11.81 -5.37 21.67
C GLN A 425 -12.58 -6.46 20.91
N ARG A 426 -13.68 -6.09 20.26
CA ARG A 426 -14.51 -7.01 19.46
C ARG A 426 -13.71 -7.61 18.30
N VAL A 427 -12.98 -6.79 17.52
CA VAL A 427 -12.17 -7.30 16.42
C VAL A 427 -10.95 -8.08 16.89
N ALA A 428 -10.37 -7.76 18.05
CA ALA A 428 -9.33 -8.58 18.67
C ALA A 428 -9.84 -10.01 18.96
N ASN A 429 -11.02 -10.13 19.57
CA ASN A 429 -11.63 -11.43 19.86
C ASN A 429 -12.03 -12.18 18.59
N LYS A 430 -12.50 -11.48 17.56
CA LYS A 430 -12.97 -12.08 16.31
C LYS A 430 -11.83 -12.61 15.43
N TYR A 431 -10.76 -11.84 15.28
CA TYR A 431 -9.72 -12.12 14.28
C TYR A 431 -8.42 -12.68 14.87
N LEU A 432 -8.02 -12.29 16.11
CA LEU A 432 -6.75 -12.71 16.69
C LEU A 432 -6.86 -14.03 17.48
N ARG A 433 -7.57 -14.99 16.88
CA ARG A 433 -7.77 -16.34 17.45
C ARG A 433 -6.58 -17.23 17.13
N ASP A 434 -6.26 -18.17 18.03
CA ASP A 434 -5.21 -19.16 17.80
C ASP A 434 -5.43 -19.97 16.54
N THR A 435 -6.67 -20.33 16.25
CA THR A 435 -7.05 -21.06 15.04
C THR A 435 -6.88 -20.25 13.75
N ASN A 436 -6.86 -18.91 13.82
CA ASN A 436 -6.70 -18.01 12.68
C ASN A 436 -5.24 -17.54 12.49
N ARG A 437 -4.31 -18.08 13.25
CA ARG A 437 -2.92 -17.65 13.28
C ARG A 437 -2.08 -18.42 12.28
N THR A 438 -1.27 -17.68 11.49
CA THR A 438 -0.24 -18.23 10.60
C THR A 438 1.12 -17.70 11.07
N VAL A 439 2.06 -18.58 11.31
CA VAL A 439 3.37 -18.29 11.90
C VAL A 439 4.48 -18.75 10.96
N VAL A 440 5.41 -17.86 10.62
CA VAL A 440 6.67 -18.22 9.98
C VAL A 440 7.81 -17.82 10.90
N VAL A 441 8.64 -18.79 11.25
CA VAL A 441 9.86 -18.55 12.02
C VAL A 441 11.05 -18.68 11.11
N THR A 442 11.80 -17.61 10.91
CA THR A 442 13.04 -17.63 10.13
C THR A 442 14.23 -17.73 11.06
N MET A 443 15.03 -18.77 10.88
CA MET A 443 16.23 -19.02 11.66
C MET A 443 17.49 -18.71 10.81
N PRO A 444 18.51 -18.06 11.39
CA PRO A 444 19.81 -17.95 10.74
C PRO A 444 20.38 -19.33 10.49
N LYS A 445 20.73 -19.64 9.24
CA LYS A 445 21.42 -20.89 8.95
C LYS A 445 22.81 -20.89 9.62
N ALA A 446 23.08 -21.85 10.47
CA ALA A 446 24.38 -21.99 11.10
C ALA A 446 25.48 -22.07 9.99
N LYS A 447 26.44 -21.13 10.03
CA LYS A 447 27.62 -21.26 9.17
C LYS A 447 28.30 -22.56 9.55
N ALA A 448 28.51 -23.46 8.57
CA ALA A 448 29.35 -24.62 8.78
C ALA A 448 30.70 -24.11 9.33
N ARG A 449 31.06 -24.50 10.55
CA ARG A 449 32.40 -24.25 11.08
C ARG A 449 33.34 -24.87 10.07
N LEU A 450 34.09 -24.05 9.34
CA LEU A 450 35.27 -24.53 8.62
C LEU A 450 36.11 -25.24 9.68
N ALA A 451 36.16 -26.54 9.57
CA ALA A 451 37.10 -27.33 10.38
C ALA A 451 38.49 -26.76 10.08
N THR A 452 39.03 -25.98 11.01
CA THR A 452 40.45 -25.62 10.98
C THR A 452 41.21 -26.91 11.11
N GLY A 453 41.60 -27.44 9.94
CA GLY A 453 42.52 -28.54 9.90
C GLY A 453 43.78 -28.13 10.65
N THR A 454 44.00 -28.71 11.79
CA THR A 454 45.32 -28.73 12.44
C THR A 454 46.27 -29.33 11.45
N MET A 455 47.10 -28.49 10.78
CA MET A 455 48.31 -28.97 10.16
C MET A 455 49.19 -29.44 11.32
N GLY A 456 49.21 -30.78 11.50
CA GLY A 456 50.20 -31.44 12.32
C GLY A 456 51.57 -31.23 11.68
N GLN A 457 52.50 -30.84 12.50
CA GLN A 457 53.94 -30.81 12.19
C GLN A 457 54.47 -32.21 11.90
#